data_74a4e13a37e3ff2a459a501c0ade4d06
#
_entry.id   74a4e13a37e3ff2a459a501c0ade4d06
#
_cell.length_a   1.000
_cell.length_b   1.000
_cell.length_c   1.000
_cell.angle_alpha   90.00
_cell.angle_beta   90.00
_cell.angle_gamma   90.00
#
_symmetry.space_group_name_H-M   'P 1'
#
loop_
_entity.id
_entity.type
_entity.pdbx_description
1 polymer ?
#
loop_
_entity_poly.entity_id
_entity_poly.type
_entity_poly.pdbx_seq_one_letter_code
_entity_poly.pdbx_strand_id
1 'polypeptide(L)'
;LMVAEIGILLITPVGSGIVFWMFFINRILSGAAEAAASGADEALAYDSIPIKSRENTWKRTMKNVMIMMSVGFVISSIIGALVYSEEFINGLVSMIGLDITFSKEQTLKFPLFLNFITSIGVLIVALKFEEQHIPKNQKKLHAVKESFSGTLSAGRWILNTPSATVLILIGLFYDSIIRVFYTVLSNVYRVLKIPEWSWGFVGAVASIVGIGVAITCEKMANKFTPTFNFGVVTLLTFLGCLALSAAIPGWGILLLLPMFTSMRFLQYFLSHYLNKVTPSEQRATVLSFKGLTMNLAFGILTQIFGILTAQIYLSGKFDSMIDPELESFKYCLKWWPLYFIVGCLCLHLFIRIKYRRSLTQIIK
;
A
#
# COMPACT_ATOMS: atom_id res chain seq x y z
N LEU A 1 4.33 16.96 10.40
CA LEU A 1 5.17 15.80 10.05
C LEU A 1 5.25 15.64 8.53
N MET A 2 4.14 15.56 7.76
CA MET A 2 4.16 15.42 6.30
C MET A 2 5.03 16.45 5.57
N VAL A 3 4.92 17.72 5.91
CA VAL A 3 5.76 18.79 5.32
C VAL A 3 7.24 18.55 5.61
N ALA A 4 7.59 18.12 6.83
CA ALA A 4 8.97 17.84 7.23
C ALA A 4 9.54 16.61 6.50
N GLU A 5 8.77 15.53 6.37
CA GLU A 5 9.24 14.31 5.69
C GLU A 5 9.55 14.54 4.22
N ILE A 6 8.70 15.33 3.53
CA ILE A 6 8.89 15.62 2.12
C ILE A 6 10.00 16.65 1.94
N GLY A 7 10.08 17.66 2.84
CA GLY A 7 11.14 18.66 2.85
C GLY A 7 12.53 18.03 2.96
N ILE A 8 12.71 17.02 3.79
CA ILE A 8 13.98 16.28 3.92
C ILE A 8 14.39 15.66 2.58
N LEU A 9 13.45 15.05 1.85
CA LEU A 9 13.77 14.45 0.55
C LEU A 9 14.13 15.48 -0.52
N LEU A 10 13.49 16.66 -0.50
CA LEU A 10 13.80 17.73 -1.45
C LEU A 10 15.23 18.26 -1.29
N ILE A 11 15.71 18.42 -0.06
CA ILE A 11 17.07 18.91 0.22
C ILE A 11 18.14 17.82 0.11
N THR A 12 17.76 16.54 0.05
CA THR A 12 18.71 15.43 -0.03
C THR A 12 19.44 15.44 -1.38
N PRO A 13 20.78 15.49 -1.40
CA PRO A 13 21.54 15.43 -2.65
C PRO A 13 21.50 14.01 -3.21
N VAL A 14 21.19 13.91 -4.51
CA VAL A 14 21.14 12.63 -5.23
C VAL A 14 22.54 12.02 -5.31
N GLY A 15 22.66 10.71 -5.14
CA GLY A 15 23.93 9.98 -5.26
C GLY A 15 24.89 10.07 -4.07
N SER A 16 24.52 10.77 -2.99
CA SER A 16 25.37 10.88 -1.79
C SER A 16 25.12 9.74 -0.79
N GLY A 17 26.13 9.36 0.00
CA GLY A 17 25.99 8.35 1.06
C GLY A 17 24.99 8.72 2.16
N ILE A 18 24.60 9.99 2.24
CA ILE A 18 23.62 10.50 3.21
C ILE A 18 22.17 10.14 2.82
N VAL A 19 21.93 9.75 1.55
CA VAL A 19 20.60 9.40 1.01
C VAL A 19 19.92 8.34 1.88
N PHE A 20 20.65 7.30 2.27
CA PHE A 20 20.09 6.23 3.12
C PHE A 20 19.50 6.78 4.43
N TRP A 21 20.27 7.62 5.15
CA TRP A 21 19.82 8.16 6.43
C TRP A 21 18.67 9.15 6.28
N MET A 22 18.65 9.94 5.21
CA MET A 22 17.56 10.87 4.92
C MET A 22 16.26 10.12 4.57
N PHE A 23 16.35 9.03 3.77
CA PHE A 23 15.20 8.16 3.54
C PHE A 23 14.74 7.42 4.80
N PHE A 24 15.65 7.00 5.65
CA PHE A 24 15.33 6.37 6.93
C PHE A 24 14.54 7.32 7.84
N ILE A 25 15.01 8.57 7.98
CA ILE A 25 14.29 9.60 8.76
C ILE A 25 12.94 9.91 8.10
N ASN A 26 12.89 10.04 6.78
CA ASN A 26 11.63 10.22 6.05
C ASN A 26 10.64 9.10 6.36
N ARG A 27 11.05 7.83 6.36
CA ARG A 27 10.16 6.71 6.69
C ARG A 27 9.63 6.75 8.12
N ILE A 28 10.45 7.16 9.08
CA ILE A 28 10.01 7.36 10.48
C ILE A 28 8.97 8.48 10.56
N LEU A 29 9.25 9.63 9.93
CA LEU A 29 8.33 10.77 9.93
C LEU A 29 7.02 10.46 9.21
N SER A 30 7.09 9.76 8.07
CA SER A 30 5.92 9.30 7.31
C SER A 30 5.04 8.38 8.14
N GLY A 31 5.65 7.34 8.75
CA GLY A 31 4.92 6.43 9.63
C GLY A 31 4.29 7.14 10.85
N ALA A 32 4.99 8.10 11.44
CA ALA A 32 4.47 8.90 12.54
C ALA A 32 3.32 9.83 12.08
N ALA A 33 3.40 10.39 10.87
CA ALA A 33 2.35 11.21 10.28
C ALA A 33 1.09 10.39 10.02
N GLU A 34 1.24 9.21 9.40
CA GLU A 34 0.15 8.27 9.14
C GLU A 34 -0.51 7.78 10.45
N ALA A 35 0.29 7.43 11.46
CA ALA A 35 -0.22 7.01 12.76
C ALA A 35 -0.99 8.13 13.49
N ALA A 36 -0.51 9.38 13.37
CA ALA A 36 -1.19 10.53 13.99
C ALA A 36 -2.49 10.92 13.28
N ALA A 37 -2.56 10.75 11.94
CA ALA A 37 -3.77 10.99 11.16
C ALA A 37 -4.79 9.86 11.28
N SER A 38 -4.32 8.63 11.45
CA SER A 38 -5.15 7.42 11.42
C SER A 38 -6.28 7.46 12.46
N GLY A 39 -7.51 7.62 11.98
CA GLY A 39 -8.72 7.62 12.77
C GLY A 39 -9.08 8.94 13.45
N ALA A 40 -8.15 9.89 13.58
CA ALA A 40 -8.42 11.19 14.21
C ALA A 40 -9.27 12.08 13.31
N ASP A 41 -8.94 12.14 12.02
CA ASP A 41 -9.67 12.87 10.99
C ASP A 41 -11.08 12.30 10.78
N GLU A 42 -11.20 10.98 10.73
CA GLU A 42 -12.46 10.28 10.57
C GLU A 42 -13.37 10.47 11.81
N ALA A 43 -12.82 10.34 13.02
CA ALA A 43 -13.55 10.55 14.26
C ALA A 43 -14.04 12.00 14.38
N LEU A 44 -13.17 12.98 14.11
CA LEU A 44 -13.52 14.40 14.12
C LEU A 44 -14.63 14.73 13.11
N ALA A 45 -14.52 14.21 11.89
CA ALA A 45 -15.53 14.38 10.86
C ALA A 45 -16.87 13.74 11.27
N TYR A 46 -16.85 12.54 11.84
CA TYR A 46 -18.05 11.86 12.31
C TYR A 46 -18.74 12.60 13.46
N ASP A 47 -17.98 13.07 14.43
CA ASP A 47 -18.50 13.74 15.63
C ASP A 47 -19.01 15.17 15.33
N SER A 48 -18.52 15.80 14.27
CA SER A 48 -19.02 17.09 13.81
C SER A 48 -20.43 17.02 13.19
N ILE A 49 -20.92 15.82 12.85
CA ILE A 49 -22.26 15.65 12.27
C ILE A 49 -23.33 15.59 13.36
N PRO A 50 -24.44 16.38 13.24
CA PRO A 50 -25.54 16.35 14.18
C PRO A 50 -26.12 14.93 14.36
N ILE A 51 -26.36 14.52 15.60
CA ILE A 51 -26.80 13.15 15.96
C ILE A 51 -28.02 12.69 15.16
N LYS A 52 -29.00 13.58 14.94
CA LYS A 52 -30.26 13.26 14.23
C LYS A 52 -30.05 12.83 12.76
N SER A 53 -29.01 13.30 12.10
CA SER A 53 -28.72 13.00 10.67
C SER A 53 -27.42 12.21 10.48
N ARG A 54 -26.73 11.86 11.56
CA ARG A 54 -25.35 11.34 11.55
C ARG A 54 -25.18 10.14 10.63
N GLU A 55 -26.01 9.12 10.73
CA GLU A 55 -25.86 7.90 9.95
C GLU A 55 -25.97 8.15 8.43
N ASN A 56 -27.00 8.88 8.00
CA ASN A 56 -27.21 9.13 6.58
C ASN A 56 -26.20 10.12 5.99
N THR A 57 -25.86 11.17 6.75
CA THR A 57 -24.84 12.15 6.33
C THR A 57 -23.49 11.49 6.27
N TRP A 58 -23.14 10.63 7.25
CA TRP A 58 -21.88 9.89 7.25
C TRP A 58 -21.70 8.98 6.02
N LYS A 59 -22.71 8.18 5.70
CA LYS A 59 -22.69 7.32 4.49
C LYS A 59 -22.40 8.14 3.23
N ARG A 60 -23.04 9.31 3.10
CA ARG A 60 -22.82 10.22 1.96
C ARG A 60 -21.42 10.84 1.98
N THR A 61 -20.93 11.26 3.14
CA THR A 61 -19.60 11.83 3.32
C THR A 61 -18.54 10.82 2.94
N MET A 62 -18.61 9.60 3.47
CA MET A 62 -17.64 8.54 3.15
C MET A 62 -17.63 8.21 1.66
N LYS A 63 -18.81 8.09 1.03
CA LYS A 63 -18.87 7.90 -0.41
C LYS A 63 -18.16 9.03 -1.18
N ASN A 64 -18.39 10.27 -0.80
CA ASN A 64 -17.76 11.42 -1.47
C ASN A 64 -16.25 11.44 -1.26
N VAL A 65 -15.77 11.13 -0.04
CA VAL A 65 -14.33 10.99 0.26
C VAL A 65 -13.71 9.92 -0.64
N MET A 66 -14.31 8.73 -0.77
CA MET A 66 -13.81 7.66 -1.62
C MET A 66 -13.74 8.06 -3.10
N ILE A 67 -14.75 8.78 -3.60
CA ILE A 67 -14.75 9.31 -4.96
C ILE A 67 -13.61 10.32 -5.13
N MET A 68 -13.49 11.29 -4.22
CA MET A 68 -12.43 12.31 -4.27
C MET A 68 -11.03 11.70 -4.20
N MET A 69 -10.83 10.70 -3.35
CA MET A 69 -9.56 9.95 -3.29
C MET A 69 -9.24 9.27 -4.62
N SER A 70 -10.23 8.64 -5.26
CA SER A 70 -10.02 7.97 -6.55
C SER A 70 -9.72 8.97 -7.67
N VAL A 71 -10.46 10.07 -7.75
CA VAL A 71 -10.22 11.15 -8.72
C VAL A 71 -8.85 11.79 -8.47
N GLY A 72 -8.55 12.12 -7.22
CA GLY A 72 -7.25 12.68 -6.82
C GLY A 72 -6.09 11.75 -7.19
N PHE A 73 -6.24 10.44 -6.97
CA PHE A 73 -5.22 9.47 -7.35
C PHE A 73 -4.99 9.42 -8.87
N VAL A 74 -6.05 9.43 -9.68
CA VAL A 74 -5.94 9.46 -11.15
C VAL A 74 -5.20 10.72 -11.60
N ILE A 75 -5.62 11.89 -11.11
CA ILE A 75 -5.01 13.17 -11.47
C ILE A 75 -3.54 13.22 -11.05
N SER A 76 -3.25 12.87 -9.78
CA SER A 76 -1.88 12.91 -9.24
C SER A 76 -0.95 11.91 -9.93
N SER A 77 -1.45 10.73 -10.31
CA SER A 77 -0.67 9.71 -11.02
C SER A 77 -0.26 10.20 -12.40
N ILE A 78 -1.17 10.84 -13.14
CA ILE A 78 -0.88 11.38 -14.48
C ILE A 78 0.09 12.54 -14.38
N ILE A 79 -0.21 13.54 -13.55
CA ILE A 79 0.64 14.72 -13.39
C ILE A 79 2.02 14.32 -12.87
N GLY A 80 2.07 13.43 -11.87
CA GLY A 80 3.33 12.95 -11.30
C GLY A 80 4.23 12.28 -12.33
N ALA A 81 3.67 11.41 -13.20
CA ALA A 81 4.45 10.77 -14.25
C ALA A 81 4.95 11.75 -15.31
N LEU A 82 4.12 12.70 -15.71
CA LEU A 82 4.49 13.71 -16.71
C LEU A 82 5.65 14.60 -16.20
N VAL A 83 5.55 15.11 -14.96
CA VAL A 83 6.62 15.97 -14.41
C VAL A 83 7.89 15.20 -14.02
N TYR A 84 7.80 13.89 -13.82
CA TYR A 84 8.94 13.01 -13.58
C TYR A 84 9.74 12.73 -14.86
N SER A 85 9.09 12.74 -16.01
CA SER A 85 9.72 12.41 -17.30
C SER A 85 10.57 13.58 -17.79
N GLU A 86 11.89 13.34 -17.91
CA GLU A 86 12.84 14.28 -18.49
C GLU A 86 12.45 14.65 -19.92
N GLU A 87 12.10 13.63 -20.72
CA GLU A 87 11.70 13.78 -22.13
C GLU A 87 10.47 14.70 -22.28
N PHE A 88 9.44 14.47 -21.45
CA PHE A 88 8.23 15.28 -21.46
C PHE A 88 8.49 16.74 -21.05
N ILE A 89 9.24 16.95 -19.97
CA ILE A 89 9.54 18.31 -19.46
C ILE A 89 10.38 19.07 -20.49
N ASN A 90 11.43 18.49 -21.03
CA ASN A 90 12.28 19.15 -22.02
C ASN A 90 11.52 19.41 -23.34
N GLY A 91 10.62 18.51 -23.74
CA GLY A 91 9.72 18.72 -24.86
C GLY A 91 8.76 19.90 -24.61
N LEU A 92 8.18 20.02 -23.42
CA LEU A 92 7.30 21.13 -23.06
C LEU A 92 8.05 22.49 -23.05
N VAL A 93 9.26 22.49 -22.50
CA VAL A 93 10.10 23.70 -22.39
C VAL A 93 10.53 24.19 -23.78
N SER A 94 10.91 23.27 -24.67
CA SER A 94 11.23 23.60 -26.07
C SER A 94 10.03 24.12 -26.84
N MET A 95 8.81 23.63 -26.57
CA MET A 95 7.57 24.14 -27.18
C MET A 95 7.26 25.60 -26.78
N ILE A 96 7.69 26.02 -25.58
CA ILE A 96 7.51 27.39 -25.06
C ILE A 96 8.65 28.31 -25.58
N GLY A 97 9.64 27.76 -26.29
CA GLY A 97 10.76 28.53 -26.85
C GLY A 97 11.85 28.91 -25.84
N LEU A 98 11.97 28.15 -24.73
CA LEU A 98 13.02 28.34 -23.76
C LEU A 98 14.18 27.38 -24.03
N ASP A 99 15.42 27.89 -24.13
CA ASP A 99 16.65 27.11 -24.29
C ASP A 99 17.18 26.58 -22.93
N ILE A 100 16.27 25.96 -22.16
CA ILE A 100 16.60 25.35 -20.88
C ILE A 100 16.40 23.84 -21.01
N THR A 101 17.37 23.06 -20.55
CA THR A 101 17.25 21.60 -20.45
C THR A 101 17.36 21.15 -19.01
N PHE A 102 16.42 20.33 -18.58
CA PHE A 102 16.41 19.70 -17.27
C PHE A 102 17.05 18.32 -17.35
N SER A 103 17.93 18.02 -16.41
CA SER A 103 18.51 16.68 -16.27
C SER A 103 17.54 15.74 -15.53
N LYS A 104 17.78 14.42 -15.63
CA LYS A 104 17.03 13.41 -14.88
C LYS A 104 17.05 13.65 -13.36
N GLU A 105 18.18 14.10 -12.81
CA GLU A 105 18.31 14.39 -11.38
C GLU A 105 17.40 15.53 -10.93
N GLN A 106 17.15 16.51 -11.81
CA GLN A 106 16.24 17.62 -11.54
C GLN A 106 14.77 17.19 -11.64
N THR A 107 14.40 16.51 -12.73
CA THR A 107 13.01 16.07 -12.93
C THR A 107 12.57 15.03 -11.90
N LEU A 108 13.49 14.25 -11.35
CA LEU A 108 13.24 13.30 -10.26
C LEU A 108 12.69 13.99 -8.99
N LYS A 109 13.02 15.26 -8.77
CA LYS A 109 12.54 16.06 -7.64
C LYS A 109 11.19 16.75 -7.90
N PHE A 110 10.73 16.86 -9.13
CA PHE A 110 9.50 17.60 -9.45
C PHE A 110 8.23 16.99 -8.80
N PRO A 111 8.01 15.67 -8.82
CA PRO A 111 6.89 15.06 -8.08
C PRO A 111 6.96 15.33 -6.57
N LEU A 112 8.18 15.34 -5.99
CA LEU A 112 8.38 15.66 -4.57
C LEU A 112 8.03 17.12 -4.28
N PHE A 113 8.37 18.05 -5.18
CA PHE A 113 8.03 19.45 -5.05
C PHE A 113 6.52 19.68 -5.10
N LEU A 114 5.81 19.03 -6.04
CA LEU A 114 4.36 19.09 -6.09
C LEU A 114 3.71 18.50 -4.82
N ASN A 115 4.25 17.39 -4.34
CA ASN A 115 3.78 16.79 -3.09
C ASN A 115 4.06 17.69 -1.87
N PHE A 116 5.17 18.43 -1.86
CA PHE A 116 5.47 19.44 -0.83
C PHE A 116 4.43 20.56 -0.82
N ILE A 117 4.09 21.11 -1.98
CA ILE A 117 3.05 22.16 -2.10
C ILE A 117 1.70 21.65 -1.59
N THR A 118 1.30 20.45 -2.00
CA THR A 118 0.03 19.85 -1.55
C THR A 118 0.04 19.57 -0.05
N SER A 119 1.18 19.16 0.53
CA SER A 119 1.30 18.92 1.98
C SER A 119 1.16 20.21 2.80
N ILE A 120 1.62 21.36 2.27
CA ILE A 120 1.35 22.68 2.86
C ILE A 120 -0.14 23.00 2.82
N GLY A 121 -0.82 22.68 1.71
CA GLY A 121 -2.28 22.82 1.61
C GLY A 121 -3.02 21.99 2.67
N VAL A 122 -2.59 20.73 2.86
CA VAL A 122 -3.14 19.85 3.91
C VAL A 122 -2.88 20.45 5.31
N LEU A 123 -1.69 20.99 5.57
CA LEU A 123 -1.36 21.64 6.83
C LEU A 123 -2.30 22.83 7.10
N ILE A 124 -2.53 23.69 6.10
CA ILE A 124 -3.43 24.86 6.24
C ILE A 124 -4.86 24.41 6.57
N VAL A 125 -5.33 23.34 5.93
CA VAL A 125 -6.67 22.77 6.22
C VAL A 125 -6.70 22.17 7.62
N ALA A 126 -5.68 21.40 8.00
CA ALA A 126 -5.61 20.76 9.32
C ALA A 126 -5.56 21.76 10.48
N LEU A 127 -4.92 22.92 10.29
CA LEU A 127 -4.89 24.01 11.29
C LEU A 127 -6.25 24.70 11.49
N LYS A 128 -7.20 24.48 10.59
CA LYS A 128 -8.59 24.98 10.72
C LYS A 128 -9.54 24.00 11.41
N PHE A 129 -9.08 22.80 11.75
CA PHE A 129 -9.89 21.84 12.49
C PHE A 129 -10.06 22.28 13.94
N GLU A 130 -11.30 22.38 14.39
CA GLU A 130 -11.66 22.69 15.77
C GLU A 130 -12.23 21.46 16.43
N GLU A 131 -11.66 21.08 17.56
CA GLU A 131 -12.12 19.95 18.35
C GLU A 131 -13.27 20.38 19.29
N GLN A 132 -14.47 19.85 19.09
CA GLN A 132 -15.65 20.26 19.83
C GLN A 132 -15.72 19.70 21.28
N HIS A 133 -14.94 18.66 21.61
CA HIS A 133 -14.93 18.03 22.92
C HIS A 133 -13.51 17.60 23.33
N ILE A 134 -12.84 18.41 24.12
CA ILE A 134 -11.61 18.00 24.81
C ILE A 134 -12.01 17.53 26.22
N PRO A 135 -11.89 16.25 26.55
CA PRO A 135 -12.03 15.80 27.94
C PRO A 135 -10.89 16.39 28.77
N LYS A 136 -11.22 17.31 29.67
CA LYS A 136 -10.25 18.15 30.42
C LYS A 136 -9.29 17.41 31.36
N ASN A 137 -9.31 16.05 31.48
CA ASN A 137 -8.59 15.36 32.56
C ASN A 137 -8.01 13.97 32.26
N GLN A 138 -7.62 13.64 31.03
CA GLN A 138 -6.81 12.42 30.84
C GLN A 138 -5.33 12.77 30.83
N LYS A 139 -4.56 12.29 31.82
CA LYS A 139 -3.10 12.36 31.83
C LYS A 139 -2.58 11.61 30.61
N LYS A 140 -1.95 12.31 29.66
CA LYS A 140 -1.44 11.79 28.37
C LYS A 140 -0.64 10.48 28.48
N LEU A 141 0.03 10.26 29.60
CA LEU A 141 0.83 9.05 29.86
C LEU A 141 -0.03 7.81 30.12
N HIS A 142 -1.21 7.95 30.73
CA HIS A 142 -2.14 6.85 30.97
C HIS A 142 -2.78 6.37 29.65
N ALA A 143 -3.15 7.29 28.78
CA ALA A 143 -3.74 6.95 27.47
C ALA A 143 -2.80 6.11 26.60
N VAL A 144 -1.50 6.41 26.56
CA VAL A 144 -0.51 5.63 25.81
C VAL A 144 -0.36 4.20 26.36
N LYS A 145 -0.29 4.06 27.68
CA LYS A 145 -0.18 2.74 28.32
C LYS A 145 -1.44 1.89 28.12
N GLU A 146 -2.61 2.51 28.20
CA GLU A 146 -3.90 1.84 27.94
C GLU A 146 -4.03 1.42 26.48
N SER A 147 -3.61 2.25 25.52
CA SER A 147 -3.62 1.92 24.10
C SER A 147 -2.67 0.74 23.78
N PHE A 148 -1.47 0.72 24.37
CA PHE A 148 -0.52 -0.38 24.19
C PHE A 148 -1.05 -1.69 24.83
N SER A 149 -1.59 -1.62 26.05
CA SER A 149 -2.22 -2.76 26.73
C SER A 149 -3.42 -3.28 25.94
N GLY A 150 -4.24 -2.39 25.39
CA GLY A 150 -5.37 -2.74 24.53
C GLY A 150 -4.92 -3.49 23.27
N THR A 151 -3.87 -2.99 22.59
CA THR A 151 -3.30 -3.64 21.41
C THR A 151 -2.78 -5.05 21.73
N LEU A 152 -2.12 -5.23 22.85
CA LEU A 152 -1.61 -6.54 23.27
C LEU A 152 -2.76 -7.51 23.64
N SER A 153 -3.81 -7.02 24.29
CA SER A 153 -5.01 -7.81 24.60
C SER A 153 -5.76 -8.24 23.34
N ALA A 154 -5.83 -7.37 22.31
CA ALA A 154 -6.38 -7.73 21.00
C ALA A 154 -5.53 -8.81 20.30
N GLY A 155 -4.21 -8.71 20.38
CA GLY A 155 -3.33 -9.77 19.88
C GLY A 155 -3.60 -11.13 20.53
N ARG A 156 -3.78 -11.16 21.84
CA ARG A 156 -4.16 -12.38 22.59
C ARG A 156 -5.54 -12.90 22.17
N TRP A 157 -6.52 -12.03 22.04
CA TRP A 157 -7.86 -12.40 21.57
C TRP A 157 -7.81 -13.00 20.17
N ILE A 158 -7.06 -12.37 19.23
CA ILE A 158 -6.86 -12.87 17.88
C ILE A 158 -6.30 -14.28 17.90
N LEU A 159 -5.23 -14.54 18.65
CA LEU A 159 -4.60 -15.86 18.75
C LEU A 159 -5.52 -16.94 19.32
N ASN A 160 -6.46 -16.56 20.18
CA ASN A 160 -7.46 -17.44 20.77
C ASN A 160 -8.71 -17.62 19.90
N THR A 161 -8.89 -16.80 18.84
CA THR A 161 -10.05 -16.84 17.95
C THR A 161 -9.63 -17.38 16.59
N PRO A 162 -9.95 -18.65 16.24
CA PRO A 162 -9.48 -19.30 15.01
C PRO A 162 -9.77 -18.50 13.74
N SER A 163 -10.97 -17.92 13.62
CA SER A 163 -11.37 -17.12 12.46
C SER A 163 -10.53 -15.86 12.31
N ALA A 164 -10.29 -15.13 13.40
CA ALA A 164 -9.46 -13.94 13.40
C ALA A 164 -7.99 -14.28 13.09
N THR A 165 -7.44 -15.33 13.73
CA THR A 165 -6.06 -15.79 13.46
C THR A 165 -5.87 -16.12 11.98
N VAL A 166 -6.75 -16.92 11.40
CA VAL A 166 -6.63 -17.35 9.99
C VAL A 166 -6.75 -16.16 9.05
N LEU A 167 -7.70 -15.25 9.28
CA LEU A 167 -7.86 -14.05 8.46
C LEU A 167 -6.62 -13.14 8.55
N ILE A 168 -6.07 -12.94 9.74
CA ILE A 168 -4.84 -12.14 9.92
C ILE A 168 -3.65 -12.80 9.21
N LEU A 169 -3.47 -14.12 9.32
CA LEU A 169 -2.38 -14.83 8.63
C LEU A 169 -2.50 -14.76 7.11
N ILE A 170 -3.71 -14.94 6.57
CA ILE A 170 -3.99 -14.71 5.15
C ILE A 170 -3.60 -13.28 4.79
N GLY A 171 -4.08 -12.30 5.55
CA GLY A 171 -3.75 -10.90 5.34
C GLY A 171 -2.25 -10.64 5.33
N LEU A 172 -1.52 -11.11 6.34
CA LEU A 172 -0.06 -10.93 6.45
C LEU A 172 0.68 -11.47 5.22
N PHE A 173 0.32 -12.68 4.79
CA PHE A 173 1.00 -13.34 3.69
C PHE A 173 0.72 -12.66 2.36
N TYR A 174 -0.54 -12.45 1.99
CA TYR A 174 -0.90 -11.87 0.70
C TYR A 174 -0.57 -10.38 0.61
N ASP A 175 -0.88 -9.61 1.65
CA ASP A 175 -0.63 -8.17 1.68
C ASP A 175 0.86 -7.85 1.54
N SER A 176 1.73 -8.59 2.25
CA SER A 176 3.18 -8.35 2.15
C SER A 176 3.73 -8.59 0.74
N ILE A 177 3.33 -9.66 0.06
CA ILE A 177 3.75 -9.93 -1.32
C ILE A 177 3.27 -8.85 -2.28
N ILE A 178 1.97 -8.53 -2.23
CA ILE A 178 1.37 -7.56 -3.14
C ILE A 178 1.94 -6.16 -2.87
N ARG A 179 2.19 -5.80 -1.61
CA ARG A 179 2.77 -4.51 -1.25
C ARG A 179 4.24 -4.38 -1.67
N VAL A 180 5.03 -5.45 -1.57
CA VAL A 180 6.40 -5.44 -2.12
C VAL A 180 6.36 -5.16 -3.62
N PHE A 181 5.44 -5.78 -4.37
CA PHE A 181 5.25 -5.45 -5.79
C PHE A 181 5.03 -3.95 -6.02
N TYR A 182 4.14 -3.31 -5.28
CA TYR A 182 3.91 -1.87 -5.41
C TYR A 182 5.14 -1.04 -5.04
N THR A 183 5.92 -1.48 -4.06
CA THR A 183 7.14 -0.78 -3.64
C THR A 183 8.23 -0.80 -4.72
N VAL A 184 8.36 -1.92 -5.44
CA VAL A 184 9.36 -2.09 -6.50
C VAL A 184 8.82 -1.82 -7.90
N LEU A 185 7.63 -1.23 -8.02
CA LEU A 185 6.89 -1.09 -9.28
C LEU A 185 7.68 -0.27 -10.33
N SER A 186 8.44 0.75 -9.92
CA SER A 186 9.30 1.51 -10.82
C SER A 186 10.36 0.63 -11.49
N ASN A 187 11.00 -0.27 -10.74
CA ASN A 187 11.96 -1.21 -11.30
C ASN A 187 11.27 -2.25 -12.22
N VAL A 188 10.05 -2.68 -11.87
CA VAL A 188 9.24 -3.54 -12.76
C VAL A 188 8.95 -2.84 -14.08
N TYR A 189 8.59 -1.56 -14.07
CA TYR A 189 8.39 -0.79 -15.30
C TYR A 189 9.66 -0.69 -16.14
N ARG A 190 10.82 -0.49 -15.51
CA ARG A 190 12.11 -0.50 -16.20
C ARG A 190 12.40 -1.86 -16.85
N VAL A 191 12.18 -2.97 -16.13
CA VAL A 191 12.32 -4.35 -16.68
C VAL A 191 11.38 -4.57 -17.88
N LEU A 192 10.15 -4.09 -17.80
CA LEU A 192 9.17 -4.18 -18.87
C LEU A 192 9.39 -3.15 -19.99
N LYS A 193 10.40 -2.28 -19.87
CA LYS A 193 10.70 -1.19 -20.82
C LYS A 193 9.50 -0.26 -21.06
N ILE A 194 8.73 0.04 -20.02
CA ILE A 194 7.60 0.96 -20.05
C ILE A 194 8.15 2.39 -19.98
N PRO A 195 7.82 3.30 -20.93
CA PRO A 195 8.28 4.68 -20.90
C PRO A 195 7.84 5.40 -19.63
N GLU A 196 8.73 6.18 -19.02
CA GLU A 196 8.49 6.82 -17.72
C GLU A 196 7.26 7.73 -17.71
N TRP A 197 7.05 8.49 -18.79
CA TRP A 197 5.88 9.35 -18.94
C TRP A 197 4.53 8.60 -18.86
N SER A 198 4.53 7.30 -19.18
CA SER A 198 3.32 6.48 -19.20
C SER A 198 3.01 5.81 -17.86
N TRP A 199 3.91 5.83 -16.87
CA TRP A 199 3.72 5.14 -15.59
C TRP A 199 2.47 5.59 -14.83
N GLY A 200 2.18 6.90 -14.86
CA GLY A 200 0.98 7.44 -14.23
C GLY A 200 -0.31 6.99 -14.94
N PHE A 201 -0.27 6.82 -16.26
CA PHE A 201 -1.42 6.31 -17.01
C PHE A 201 -1.73 4.86 -16.64
N VAL A 202 -0.69 4.02 -16.44
CA VAL A 202 -0.87 2.66 -15.95
C VAL A 202 -1.55 2.66 -14.58
N GLY A 203 -1.10 3.52 -13.66
CA GLY A 203 -1.70 3.70 -12.34
C GLY A 203 -3.17 4.19 -12.41
N ALA A 204 -3.45 5.13 -13.31
CA ALA A 204 -4.79 5.64 -13.54
C ALA A 204 -5.74 4.54 -14.05
N VAL A 205 -5.31 3.77 -15.06
CA VAL A 205 -6.09 2.63 -15.60
C VAL A 205 -6.32 1.58 -14.52
N ALA A 206 -5.30 1.21 -13.75
CA ALA A 206 -5.44 0.27 -12.64
C ALA A 206 -6.45 0.75 -11.58
N SER A 207 -6.53 2.07 -11.34
CA SER A 207 -7.49 2.65 -10.40
C SER A 207 -8.92 2.63 -10.94
N ILE A 208 -9.11 2.88 -12.23
CA ILE A 208 -10.42 2.76 -12.89
C ILE A 208 -10.92 1.31 -12.85
N VAL A 209 -10.04 0.34 -13.17
CA VAL A 209 -10.37 -1.09 -13.03
C VAL A 209 -10.72 -1.43 -11.59
N GLY A 210 -10.02 -0.82 -10.62
CA GLY A 210 -10.29 -0.98 -9.19
C GLY A 210 -11.71 -0.61 -8.75
N ILE A 211 -12.36 0.34 -9.42
CA ILE A 211 -13.77 0.69 -9.17
C ILE A 211 -14.69 -0.50 -9.54
N GLY A 212 -14.47 -1.09 -10.71
CA GLY A 212 -15.20 -2.29 -11.15
C GLY A 212 -14.97 -3.49 -10.22
N VAL A 213 -13.75 -3.65 -9.71
CA VAL A 213 -13.41 -4.67 -8.73
C VAL A 213 -14.20 -4.48 -7.43
N ALA A 214 -14.34 -3.27 -6.91
CA ALA A 214 -15.09 -3.01 -5.68
C ALA A 214 -16.55 -3.47 -5.78
N ILE A 215 -17.22 -3.19 -6.93
CA ILE A 215 -18.58 -3.65 -7.21
C ILE A 215 -18.64 -5.18 -7.28
N THR A 216 -17.63 -5.79 -7.88
CA THR A 216 -17.54 -7.25 -8.00
C THR A 216 -17.33 -7.91 -6.64
N CYS A 217 -16.49 -7.35 -5.79
CA CYS A 217 -16.23 -7.83 -4.43
C CYS A 217 -17.50 -7.87 -3.59
N GLU A 218 -18.33 -6.83 -3.64
CA GLU A 218 -19.61 -6.80 -2.90
C GLU A 218 -20.53 -7.94 -3.33
N LYS A 219 -20.69 -8.13 -4.65
CA LYS A 219 -21.50 -9.22 -5.19
C LYS A 219 -20.94 -10.60 -4.79
N MET A 220 -19.62 -10.74 -4.82
CA MET A 220 -18.96 -12.00 -4.45
C MET A 220 -19.09 -12.30 -2.96
N ALA A 221 -18.92 -11.32 -2.08
CA ALA A 221 -19.08 -11.49 -0.64
C ALA A 221 -20.50 -11.96 -0.25
N ASN A 222 -21.52 -11.50 -0.99
CA ASN A 222 -22.90 -11.87 -0.76
C ASN A 222 -23.27 -13.25 -1.36
N LYS A 223 -22.60 -13.70 -2.43
CA LYS A 223 -22.99 -14.88 -3.20
C LYS A 223 -22.11 -16.09 -2.94
N PHE A 224 -20.82 -15.89 -2.68
CA PHE A 224 -19.84 -16.97 -2.62
C PHE A 224 -19.28 -17.18 -1.22
N THR A 225 -18.69 -18.34 -1.00
CA THR A 225 -18.07 -18.71 0.29
C THR A 225 -16.73 -17.99 0.50
N PRO A 226 -16.28 -17.81 1.76
CA PRO A 226 -14.94 -17.26 2.04
C PRO A 226 -13.82 -18.03 1.33
N THR A 227 -13.92 -19.36 1.26
CA THR A 227 -12.93 -20.21 0.56
C THR A 227 -12.84 -19.85 -0.93
N PHE A 228 -13.99 -19.67 -1.61
CA PHE A 228 -14.01 -19.26 -3.01
C PHE A 228 -13.41 -17.86 -3.19
N ASN A 229 -13.81 -16.90 -2.35
CA ASN A 229 -13.37 -15.52 -2.44
C ASN A 229 -11.85 -15.38 -2.25
N PHE A 230 -11.28 -16.05 -1.25
CA PHE A 230 -9.82 -16.09 -1.09
C PHE A 230 -9.12 -16.94 -2.14
N GLY A 231 -9.80 -17.96 -2.72
CA GLY A 231 -9.32 -18.69 -3.89
C GLY A 231 -9.12 -17.79 -5.11
N VAL A 232 -10.03 -16.83 -5.33
CA VAL A 232 -9.86 -15.82 -6.40
C VAL A 232 -8.65 -14.90 -6.11
N VAL A 233 -8.47 -14.46 -4.87
CA VAL A 233 -7.28 -13.68 -4.48
C VAL A 233 -5.99 -14.48 -4.74
N THR A 234 -5.99 -15.78 -4.38
CA THR A 234 -4.86 -16.68 -4.63
C THR A 234 -4.54 -16.77 -6.11
N LEU A 235 -5.56 -17.01 -6.93
CA LEU A 235 -5.39 -17.12 -8.39
C LEU A 235 -4.85 -15.81 -9.00
N LEU A 236 -5.44 -14.67 -8.64
CA LEU A 236 -5.00 -13.37 -9.16
C LEU A 236 -3.58 -13.04 -8.75
N THR A 237 -3.22 -13.27 -7.48
CA THR A 237 -1.85 -13.03 -7.00
C THR A 237 -0.85 -13.96 -7.68
N PHE A 238 -1.21 -15.25 -7.86
CA PHE A 238 -0.36 -16.21 -8.55
C PHE A 238 -0.13 -15.84 -10.02
N LEU A 239 -1.18 -15.48 -10.76
CA LEU A 239 -1.08 -15.01 -12.14
C LEU A 239 -0.21 -13.74 -12.23
N GLY A 240 -0.34 -12.83 -11.26
CA GLY A 240 0.52 -11.66 -11.15
C GLY A 240 1.99 -12.03 -10.91
N CYS A 241 2.28 -12.99 -10.03
CA CYS A 241 3.64 -13.49 -9.80
C CYS A 241 4.22 -14.16 -11.06
N LEU A 242 3.42 -14.91 -11.81
CA LEU A 242 3.84 -15.49 -13.10
C LEU A 242 4.16 -14.40 -14.12
N ALA A 243 3.32 -13.37 -14.23
CA ALA A 243 3.56 -12.26 -15.13
C ALA A 243 4.86 -11.49 -14.79
N LEU A 244 5.13 -11.26 -13.49
CA LEU A 244 6.38 -10.69 -13.01
C LEU A 244 7.58 -11.57 -13.37
N SER A 245 7.47 -12.88 -13.18
CA SER A 245 8.52 -13.84 -13.51
C SER A 245 8.81 -13.91 -14.99
N ALA A 246 7.78 -13.82 -15.84
CA ALA A 246 7.91 -13.80 -17.29
C ALA A 246 8.59 -12.53 -17.83
N ALA A 247 8.39 -11.39 -17.12
CA ALA A 247 9.05 -10.11 -17.42
C ALA A 247 9.02 -9.70 -18.90
N ILE A 248 7.85 -9.83 -19.55
CA ILE A 248 7.66 -9.58 -20.98
C ILE A 248 7.66 -8.08 -21.25
N PRO A 249 8.58 -7.53 -22.06
CA PRO A 249 8.62 -6.11 -22.37
C PRO A 249 7.34 -5.60 -23.04
N GLY A 250 6.97 -4.37 -22.77
CA GLY A 250 5.82 -3.67 -23.36
C GLY A 250 4.47 -4.27 -22.91
N TRP A 251 3.92 -5.17 -23.70
CA TRP A 251 2.59 -5.78 -23.43
C TRP A 251 2.50 -6.56 -22.12
N GLY A 252 3.63 -6.94 -21.52
CA GLY A 252 3.69 -7.59 -20.22
C GLY A 252 2.99 -6.80 -19.10
N ILE A 253 2.85 -5.47 -19.25
CA ILE A 253 2.13 -4.63 -18.30
C ILE A 253 0.65 -5.04 -18.16
N LEU A 254 0.01 -5.49 -19.23
CA LEU A 254 -1.37 -5.98 -19.21
C LEU A 254 -1.50 -7.28 -18.43
N LEU A 255 -0.47 -8.12 -18.46
CA LEU A 255 -0.42 -9.36 -17.69
C LEU A 255 -0.30 -9.11 -16.18
N LEU A 256 0.05 -7.89 -15.75
CA LEU A 256 0.09 -7.49 -14.35
C LEU A 256 -1.27 -7.02 -13.80
N LEU A 257 -2.32 -6.90 -14.63
CA LEU A 257 -3.67 -6.54 -14.18
C LEU A 257 -4.18 -7.42 -13.02
N PRO A 258 -3.99 -8.76 -13.01
CA PRO A 258 -4.32 -9.59 -11.87
C PRO A 258 -3.64 -9.14 -10.57
N MET A 259 -2.37 -8.74 -10.61
CA MET A 259 -1.64 -8.27 -9.43
C MET A 259 -2.19 -6.94 -8.93
N PHE A 260 -2.46 -5.99 -9.83
CA PHE A 260 -3.08 -4.71 -9.49
C PHE A 260 -4.47 -4.85 -8.86
N THR A 261 -5.24 -5.84 -9.30
CA THR A 261 -6.59 -6.07 -8.77
C THR A 261 -6.61 -6.90 -7.49
N SER A 262 -5.63 -7.80 -7.30
CA SER A 262 -5.57 -8.71 -6.15
C SER A 262 -5.58 -7.97 -4.80
N MET A 263 -4.91 -6.80 -4.71
CA MET A 263 -4.90 -5.97 -3.50
C MET A 263 -6.32 -5.50 -3.12
N ARG A 264 -7.11 -5.08 -4.11
CA ARG A 264 -8.50 -4.60 -3.88
C ARG A 264 -9.40 -5.73 -3.37
N PHE A 265 -9.29 -6.91 -4.00
CA PHE A 265 -10.02 -8.10 -3.54
C PHE A 265 -9.59 -8.51 -2.13
N LEU A 266 -8.28 -8.54 -1.85
CA LEU A 266 -7.76 -8.89 -0.53
C LEU A 266 -8.28 -7.94 0.56
N GLN A 267 -8.13 -6.64 0.34
CA GLN A 267 -8.56 -5.63 1.32
C GLN A 267 -10.05 -5.70 1.59
N TYR A 268 -10.87 -5.86 0.55
CA TYR A 268 -12.31 -5.97 0.71
C TYR A 268 -12.71 -7.21 1.51
N PHE A 269 -12.25 -8.39 1.11
CA PHE A 269 -12.65 -9.63 1.77
C PHE A 269 -12.10 -9.73 3.18
N LEU A 270 -10.86 -9.31 3.40
CA LEU A 270 -10.26 -9.30 4.71
C LEU A 270 -11.03 -8.36 5.67
N SER A 271 -11.33 -7.15 5.22
CA SER A 271 -12.13 -6.19 6.00
C SER A 271 -13.52 -6.75 6.28
N HIS A 272 -14.22 -7.24 5.25
CA HIS A 272 -15.56 -7.78 5.39
C HIS A 272 -15.64 -8.92 6.41
N TYR A 273 -14.79 -9.94 6.25
CA TYR A 273 -14.84 -11.10 7.13
C TYR A 273 -14.29 -10.83 8.53
N LEU A 274 -13.23 -10.02 8.66
CA LEU A 274 -12.68 -9.68 9.97
C LEU A 274 -13.67 -8.84 10.80
N ASN A 275 -14.36 -7.89 10.18
CA ASN A 275 -15.40 -7.12 10.85
C ASN A 275 -16.60 -7.97 11.27
N LYS A 276 -16.94 -9.00 10.46
CA LYS A 276 -18.03 -9.93 10.77
C LYS A 276 -17.75 -10.78 12.02
N VAL A 277 -16.49 -11.26 12.17
CA VAL A 277 -16.12 -12.15 13.28
C VAL A 277 -15.66 -11.42 14.54
N THR A 278 -15.43 -10.10 14.46
CA THR A 278 -14.91 -9.30 15.58
C THR A 278 -16.04 -8.61 16.34
N PRO A 279 -16.16 -8.80 17.67
CA PRO A 279 -17.10 -8.08 18.50
C PRO A 279 -16.91 -6.56 18.41
N SER A 280 -18.00 -5.80 18.55
CA SER A 280 -18.01 -4.34 18.39
C SER A 280 -17.01 -3.65 19.31
N GLU A 281 -16.95 -4.08 20.57
CA GLU A 281 -16.10 -3.50 21.61
C GLU A 281 -14.60 -3.68 21.35
N GLN A 282 -14.21 -4.68 20.55
CA GLN A 282 -12.81 -4.99 20.25
C GLN A 282 -12.41 -4.63 18.83
N ARG A 283 -13.35 -4.23 17.97
CA ARG A 283 -13.14 -4.06 16.53
C ARG A 283 -12.03 -3.07 16.21
N ALA A 284 -12.05 -1.88 16.79
CA ALA A 284 -11.04 -0.87 16.56
C ALA A 284 -9.63 -1.37 16.91
N THR A 285 -9.51 -2.04 18.07
CA THR A 285 -8.22 -2.56 18.54
C THR A 285 -7.71 -3.72 17.70
N VAL A 286 -8.60 -4.63 17.26
CA VAL A 286 -8.26 -5.75 16.35
C VAL A 286 -7.84 -5.23 14.98
N LEU A 287 -8.51 -4.21 14.43
CA LEU A 287 -8.14 -3.61 13.15
C LEU A 287 -6.79 -2.87 13.24
N SER A 288 -6.53 -2.19 14.36
CA SER A 288 -5.22 -1.56 14.63
C SER A 288 -4.11 -2.61 14.72
N PHE A 289 -4.32 -3.71 15.45
CA PHE A 289 -3.37 -4.82 15.52
C PHE A 289 -3.12 -5.45 14.15
N LYS A 290 -4.17 -5.66 13.33
CA LYS A 290 -4.04 -6.11 11.95
C LYS A 290 -3.11 -5.18 11.16
N GLY A 291 -3.34 -3.87 11.21
CA GLY A 291 -2.50 -2.88 10.51
C GLY A 291 -1.04 -2.95 10.94
N LEU A 292 -0.79 -2.98 12.26
CA LEU A 292 0.57 -3.11 12.82
C LEU A 292 1.29 -4.37 12.31
N THR A 293 0.64 -5.52 12.41
CA THR A 293 1.25 -6.80 12.02
C THR A 293 1.49 -6.91 10.52
N MET A 294 0.58 -6.40 9.70
CA MET A 294 0.76 -6.33 8.24
C MET A 294 1.93 -5.43 7.85
N ASN A 295 2.08 -4.26 8.48
CA ASN A 295 3.19 -3.35 8.23
C ASN A 295 4.53 -3.99 8.61
N LEU A 296 4.57 -4.71 9.73
CA LEU A 296 5.76 -5.43 10.16
C LEU A 296 6.14 -6.55 9.18
N ALA A 297 5.17 -7.38 8.77
CA ALA A 297 5.41 -8.46 7.81
C ALA A 297 5.89 -7.94 6.45
N PHE A 298 5.26 -6.87 5.95
CA PHE A 298 5.67 -6.18 4.74
C PHE A 298 7.11 -5.63 4.85
N GLY A 299 7.45 -4.97 5.97
CA GLY A 299 8.79 -4.43 6.19
C GLY A 299 9.86 -5.53 6.19
N ILE A 300 9.61 -6.65 6.90
CA ILE A 300 10.52 -7.80 6.93
C ILE A 300 10.70 -8.39 5.52
N LEU A 301 9.61 -8.62 4.78
CA LEU A 301 9.68 -9.20 3.44
C LEU A 301 10.41 -8.28 2.46
N THR A 302 10.18 -6.96 2.54
CA THR A 302 10.88 -5.97 1.71
C THR A 302 12.38 -6.00 1.98
N GLN A 303 12.81 -6.09 3.24
CA GLN A 303 14.22 -6.19 3.60
C GLN A 303 14.85 -7.49 3.06
N ILE A 304 14.17 -8.62 3.23
CA ILE A 304 14.65 -9.91 2.70
C ILE A 304 14.82 -9.83 1.18
N PHE A 305 13.84 -9.29 0.47
CA PHE A 305 13.90 -9.12 -0.99
C PHE A 305 15.05 -8.20 -1.41
N GLY A 306 15.23 -7.07 -0.72
CA GLY A 306 16.33 -6.13 -0.98
C GLY A 306 17.71 -6.76 -0.75
N ILE A 307 17.89 -7.50 0.36
CA ILE A 307 19.14 -8.21 0.66
C ILE A 307 19.44 -9.25 -0.41
N LEU A 308 18.45 -10.06 -0.81
CA LEU A 308 18.63 -11.08 -1.86
C LEU A 308 19.04 -10.44 -3.19
N THR A 309 18.40 -9.35 -3.58
CA THR A 309 18.74 -8.63 -4.83
C THR A 309 20.17 -8.07 -4.76
N ALA A 310 20.55 -7.47 -3.62
CA ALA A 310 21.90 -6.94 -3.41
C ALA A 310 22.96 -8.05 -3.43
N GLN A 311 22.71 -9.20 -2.81
CA GLN A 311 23.64 -10.33 -2.83
C GLN A 311 23.86 -10.89 -4.23
N ILE A 312 22.81 -10.98 -5.05
CA ILE A 312 22.93 -11.41 -6.44
C ILE A 312 23.72 -10.41 -7.27
N TYR A 313 23.49 -9.11 -7.07
CA TYR A 313 24.28 -8.06 -7.70
C TYR A 313 25.76 -8.16 -7.31
N LEU A 314 26.05 -8.24 -6.00
CA LEU A 314 27.42 -8.33 -5.48
C LEU A 314 28.14 -9.64 -5.86
N SER A 315 27.42 -10.69 -6.25
CA SER A 315 28.03 -11.94 -6.72
C SER A 315 28.72 -11.82 -8.09
N GLY A 316 28.57 -10.68 -8.79
CA GLY A 316 29.14 -10.46 -10.12
C GLY A 316 28.48 -11.28 -11.24
N LYS A 317 27.38 -11.97 -10.96
CA LYS A 317 26.72 -12.87 -11.93
C LYS A 317 26.32 -12.18 -13.24
N PHE A 318 26.06 -10.90 -13.19
CA PHE A 318 25.57 -10.11 -14.33
C PHE A 318 26.49 -8.96 -14.72
N ASP A 319 27.76 -8.95 -14.28
CA ASP A 319 28.72 -7.87 -14.56
C ASP A 319 28.97 -7.62 -16.06
N SER A 320 28.74 -8.62 -16.89
CA SER A 320 28.86 -8.49 -18.36
C SER A 320 27.64 -7.86 -19.03
N MET A 321 26.56 -7.61 -18.28
CA MET A 321 25.32 -7.02 -18.80
C MET A 321 25.37 -5.48 -18.76
N ILE A 322 24.54 -4.83 -19.59
CA ILE A 322 24.49 -3.35 -19.68
C ILE A 322 24.01 -2.73 -18.35
N ASP A 323 23.07 -3.37 -17.67
CA ASP A 323 22.54 -2.94 -16.38
C ASP A 323 22.52 -4.14 -15.41
N PRO A 324 23.65 -4.41 -14.73
CA PRO A 324 23.79 -5.55 -13.83
C PRO A 324 22.80 -5.51 -12.65
N GLU A 325 22.46 -4.33 -12.17
CA GLU A 325 21.52 -4.14 -11.06
C GLU A 325 20.09 -4.55 -11.48
N LEU A 326 19.65 -4.08 -12.65
CA LEU A 326 18.33 -4.41 -13.19
C LEU A 326 18.19 -5.90 -13.54
N GLU A 327 19.25 -6.52 -14.08
CA GLU A 327 19.24 -7.96 -14.38
C GLU A 327 19.24 -8.80 -13.09
N SER A 328 19.94 -8.37 -12.05
CA SER A 328 19.89 -8.99 -10.70
C SER A 328 18.48 -8.92 -10.10
N PHE A 329 17.84 -7.76 -10.19
CA PHE A 329 16.46 -7.57 -9.78
C PHE A 329 15.50 -8.48 -10.57
N LYS A 330 15.60 -8.49 -11.90
CA LYS A 330 14.80 -9.34 -12.78
C LYS A 330 15.00 -10.84 -12.50
N TYR A 331 16.21 -11.25 -12.15
CA TYR A 331 16.50 -12.61 -11.72
C TYR A 331 15.75 -12.97 -10.43
N CYS A 332 15.68 -12.07 -9.46
CA CYS A 332 14.90 -12.27 -8.22
C CYS A 332 13.41 -12.43 -8.49
N LEU A 333 12.84 -11.72 -9.48
CA LEU A 333 11.43 -11.85 -9.83
C LEU A 333 11.06 -13.26 -10.32
N LYS A 334 11.99 -14.02 -10.89
CA LYS A 334 11.74 -15.40 -11.34
C LYS A 334 11.34 -16.35 -10.22
N TRP A 335 11.73 -16.04 -8.98
CA TRP A 335 11.44 -16.86 -7.82
C TRP A 335 10.10 -16.53 -7.13
N TRP A 336 9.44 -15.45 -7.52
CA TRP A 336 8.17 -15.03 -6.91
C TRP A 336 7.06 -16.08 -7.02
N PRO A 337 6.82 -16.74 -8.16
CA PRO A 337 5.79 -17.78 -8.23
C PRO A 337 6.06 -18.94 -7.27
N LEU A 338 7.33 -19.38 -7.19
CA LEU A 338 7.72 -20.46 -6.29
C LEU A 338 7.56 -20.06 -4.82
N TYR A 339 8.05 -18.88 -4.44
CA TYR A 339 7.86 -18.34 -3.09
C TYR A 339 6.37 -18.27 -2.71
N PHE A 340 5.55 -17.78 -3.64
CA PHE A 340 4.10 -17.69 -3.42
C PHE A 340 3.45 -19.06 -3.24
N ILE A 341 3.77 -20.04 -4.08
CA ILE A 341 3.23 -21.41 -3.98
C ILE A 341 3.64 -22.04 -2.64
N VAL A 342 4.92 -21.98 -2.29
CA VAL A 342 5.42 -22.53 -1.04
C VAL A 342 4.73 -21.89 0.17
N GLY A 343 4.60 -20.56 0.18
CA GLY A 343 3.88 -19.87 1.24
C GLY A 343 2.39 -20.24 1.33
N CYS A 344 1.71 -20.36 0.19
CA CYS A 344 0.32 -20.85 0.15
C CYS A 344 0.19 -22.27 0.71
N LEU A 345 1.11 -23.17 0.36
CA LEU A 345 1.12 -24.54 0.87
C LEU A 345 1.38 -24.57 2.38
N CYS A 346 2.37 -23.81 2.86
CA CYS A 346 2.66 -23.68 4.29
C CYS A 346 1.43 -23.14 5.06
N LEU A 347 0.80 -22.11 4.56
CA LEU A 347 -0.40 -21.53 5.17
C LEU A 347 -1.57 -22.53 5.18
N HIS A 348 -1.79 -23.20 4.05
CA HIS A 348 -2.83 -24.23 3.94
C HIS A 348 -2.60 -25.39 4.91
N LEU A 349 -1.37 -25.92 4.96
CA LEU A 349 -0.99 -27.01 5.87
C LEU A 349 -1.14 -26.57 7.34
N PHE A 350 -0.68 -25.37 7.68
CA PHE A 350 -0.86 -24.82 9.03
C PHE A 350 -2.35 -24.80 9.45
N ILE A 351 -3.21 -24.26 8.58
CA ILE A 351 -4.65 -24.19 8.86
C ILE A 351 -5.25 -25.59 9.01
N ARG A 352 -4.88 -26.52 8.15
CA ARG A 352 -5.38 -27.91 8.18
C ARG A 352 -4.93 -28.69 9.42
N ILE A 353 -3.64 -28.57 9.78
CA ILE A 353 -3.06 -29.26 10.94
C ILE A 353 -3.64 -28.69 12.24
N LYS A 354 -3.64 -27.34 12.37
CA LYS A 354 -4.05 -26.69 13.61
C LYS A 354 -5.55 -26.75 13.87
N TYR A 355 -6.37 -26.54 12.83
CA TYR A 355 -7.82 -26.38 13.02
C TYR A 355 -8.65 -27.55 12.49
N ARG A 356 -8.09 -28.43 11.65
CA ARG A 356 -8.76 -29.60 11.05
C ARG A 356 -10.11 -29.27 10.37
N ARG A 357 -10.29 -28.02 9.90
CA ARG A 357 -11.51 -27.47 9.31
C ARG A 357 -11.17 -26.72 8.02
N SER A 358 -12.17 -26.58 7.14
CA SER A 358 -12.05 -25.73 5.95
C SER A 358 -12.15 -24.24 6.34
N LEU A 359 -11.63 -23.36 5.48
CA LEU A 359 -11.69 -21.91 5.68
C LEU A 359 -13.14 -21.42 5.90
N THR A 360 -14.10 -21.94 5.10
CA THR A 360 -15.52 -21.61 5.26
C THR A 360 -16.10 -22.06 6.60
N GLN A 361 -15.63 -23.18 7.15
CA GLN A 361 -16.08 -23.65 8.47
C GLN A 361 -15.49 -22.83 9.62
N ILE A 362 -14.32 -22.23 9.41
CA ILE A 362 -13.63 -21.40 10.41
C ILE A 362 -14.22 -19.99 10.45
N ILE A 363 -14.62 -19.43 9.30
CA ILE A 363 -15.09 -18.03 9.16
C ILE A 363 -16.63 -17.92 9.27
N LYS A 364 -17.33 -19.01 9.51
CA LYS A 364 -18.76 -18.95 9.82
C LYS A 364 -19.00 -18.22 11.14
#